data_ec20941fdb98d50978db87f9eeb0beba
#
_entry.id   ec20941fdb98d50978db87f9eeb0beba
#
_cell.length_a   1.000
_cell.length_b   1.000
_cell.length_c   1.000
_cell.angle_alpha   90.00
_cell.angle_beta   90.00
_cell.angle_gamma   90.00
#
_symmetry.space_group_name_H-M   'P 1'
#
loop_
_entity.id
_entity.type
_entity.pdbx_description
1 polymer ?
#
loop_
_entity_poly.entity_id
_entity_poly.type
_entity_poly.pdbx_seq_one_letter_code
_entity_poly.pdbx_strand_id
1 'polypeptide(L)'
;MKQAEASGDLERVNAMKAHLFLDGPLEAEGRVGGAARQLFLDMHGTALRSTPAGASLDALDTFSRLAEITVPTLVMWGSFDFPHIQERSRHVSTLIRAGVGQEVSGVAHLPSLDQPEAISRLLADFI
;
A
#
# COMPACT_ATOMS: atom_id res chain seq x y z
N MET A 1 -4.63 -13.79 -11.05
CA MET A 1 -3.27 -13.30 -10.75
C MET A 1 -2.27 -14.43 -10.64
N LYS A 2 -2.43 -15.39 -9.73
CA LYS A 2 -1.54 -16.58 -9.63
C LYS A 2 -1.37 -17.35 -10.95
N GLN A 3 -2.45 -17.45 -11.74
CA GLN A 3 -2.39 -18.10 -13.04
C GLN A 3 -1.54 -17.32 -14.05
N ALA A 4 -1.61 -16.00 -14.04
CA ALA A 4 -0.77 -15.15 -14.90
C ALA A 4 0.70 -15.22 -14.49
N GLU A 5 0.99 -15.28 -13.20
CA GLU A 5 2.35 -15.49 -12.68
C GLU A 5 2.92 -16.84 -13.11
N ALA A 6 2.12 -17.90 -12.99
CA ALA A 6 2.52 -19.24 -13.41
C ALA A 6 2.76 -19.36 -14.92
N SER A 7 2.03 -18.59 -15.74
CA SER A 7 2.21 -18.54 -17.20
C SER A 7 3.40 -17.66 -17.64
N GLY A 8 4.03 -16.91 -16.71
CA GLY A 8 5.13 -16.00 -17.01
C GLY A 8 4.70 -14.69 -17.69
N ASP A 9 3.41 -14.38 -17.71
CA ASP A 9 2.88 -13.13 -18.26
C ASP A 9 3.02 -12.00 -17.25
N LEU A 10 4.23 -11.48 -17.11
CA LEU A 10 4.57 -10.45 -16.12
C LEU A 10 3.93 -9.09 -16.43
N GLU A 11 3.71 -8.76 -17.70
CA GLU A 11 3.03 -7.50 -18.06
C GLU A 11 1.59 -7.49 -17.58
N ARG A 12 0.90 -8.60 -17.77
CA ARG A 12 -0.48 -8.76 -17.27
C ARG A 12 -0.54 -8.71 -15.74
N VAL A 13 0.37 -9.39 -15.07
CA VAL A 13 0.49 -9.32 -13.60
C VAL A 13 0.73 -7.88 -13.16
N ASN A 14 1.62 -7.16 -13.82
CA ASN A 14 1.93 -5.78 -13.51
C ASN A 14 0.70 -4.87 -13.65
N ALA A 15 -0.03 -5.00 -14.76
CA ALA A 15 -1.27 -4.26 -14.98
C ALA A 15 -2.34 -4.56 -13.92
N MET A 16 -2.50 -5.82 -13.55
CA MET A 16 -3.42 -6.23 -12.49
C MET A 16 -3.04 -5.65 -11.13
N LYS A 17 -1.75 -5.64 -10.80
CA LYS A 17 -1.25 -5.02 -9.57
C LYS A 17 -1.45 -3.51 -9.55
N ALA A 18 -1.27 -2.84 -10.68
CA ALA A 18 -1.57 -1.41 -10.80
C ALA A 18 -3.04 -1.11 -10.53
N HIS A 19 -3.96 -1.92 -11.07
CA HIS A 19 -5.38 -1.79 -10.75
C HIS A 19 -5.62 -1.96 -9.24
N LEU A 20 -5.13 -3.04 -8.66
CA LEU A 20 -5.43 -3.39 -7.26
C LEU A 20 -4.86 -2.36 -6.27
N PHE A 21 -3.62 -1.94 -6.47
CA PHE A 21 -2.89 -1.13 -5.49
C PHE A 21 -2.90 0.36 -5.79
N LEU A 22 -2.96 0.76 -7.04
CA LEU A 22 -2.96 2.18 -7.42
C LEU A 22 -4.38 2.72 -7.61
N ASP A 23 -5.19 2.02 -8.42
CA ASP A 23 -6.57 2.45 -8.66
C ASP A 23 -7.49 2.14 -7.48
N GLY A 24 -7.35 0.98 -6.90
CA GLY A 24 -8.21 0.39 -5.89
C GLY A 24 -8.98 -0.82 -6.42
N PRO A 25 -9.17 -1.88 -5.61
CA PRO A 25 -9.79 -3.13 -6.06
C PRO A 25 -11.25 -2.98 -6.48
N LEU A 26 -11.96 -1.99 -5.95
CA LEU A 26 -13.37 -1.73 -6.24
C LEU A 26 -13.59 -0.52 -7.15
N GLU A 27 -12.49 0.13 -7.56
CA GLU A 27 -12.54 1.30 -8.42
C GLU A 27 -12.29 0.93 -9.89
N ALA A 28 -12.58 1.87 -10.79
CA ALA A 28 -12.33 1.67 -12.22
C ALA A 28 -10.84 1.52 -12.51
N GLU A 29 -10.49 0.55 -13.36
CA GLU A 29 -9.12 0.41 -13.86
C GLU A 29 -8.73 1.66 -14.65
N GLY A 30 -7.55 2.19 -14.35
CA GLY A 30 -7.05 3.43 -14.97
C GLY A 30 -7.49 4.71 -14.28
N ARG A 31 -8.12 4.64 -13.11
CA ARG A 31 -8.48 5.81 -12.32
C ARG A 31 -7.27 6.71 -12.09
N VAL A 32 -6.13 6.12 -11.78
CA VAL A 32 -4.87 6.83 -11.67
C VAL A 32 -4.06 6.58 -12.94
N GLY A 33 -3.81 7.61 -13.71
CA GLY A 33 -3.07 7.56 -14.97
C GLY A 33 -1.78 8.36 -14.94
N GLY A 34 -1.28 8.69 -16.13
CA GLY A 34 -0.14 9.59 -16.30
C GLY A 34 1.17 9.07 -15.68
N ALA A 35 1.96 10.02 -15.18
CA ALA A 35 3.29 9.75 -14.63
C ALA A 35 3.28 8.82 -13.43
N ALA A 36 2.26 8.92 -12.56
CA ALA A 36 2.13 8.07 -11.38
C ALA A 36 1.96 6.60 -11.78
N ARG A 37 1.09 6.31 -12.74
CA ARG A 37 0.90 4.96 -13.26
C ARG A 37 2.14 4.41 -13.93
N GLN A 38 2.78 5.23 -14.75
CA GLN A 38 4.02 4.82 -15.42
C GLN A 38 5.12 4.48 -14.41
N LEU A 39 5.28 5.29 -13.39
CA LEU A 39 6.25 5.03 -12.33
C LEU A 39 5.96 3.71 -11.59
N PHE A 40 4.70 3.44 -11.28
CA PHE A 40 4.30 2.16 -10.69
C PHE A 40 4.70 0.98 -11.59
N LEU A 41 4.33 1.06 -12.87
CA LEU A 41 4.60 -0.02 -13.82
C LEU A 41 6.10 -0.27 -14.01
N ASP A 42 6.90 0.78 -14.04
CA ASP A 42 8.35 0.68 -14.18
C ASP A 42 9.00 0.03 -12.96
N MET A 43 8.67 0.52 -11.76
CA MET A 43 9.23 0.03 -10.51
C MET A 43 8.78 -1.40 -10.19
N HIS A 44 7.49 -1.65 -10.29
CA HIS A 44 6.93 -2.97 -10.00
C HIS A 44 7.33 -3.99 -11.08
N GLY A 45 7.41 -3.57 -12.34
CA GLY A 45 7.93 -4.40 -13.42
C GLY A 45 9.39 -4.82 -13.18
N THR A 46 10.23 -3.94 -12.66
CA THR A 46 11.59 -4.25 -12.24
C THR A 46 11.59 -5.31 -11.13
N ALA A 47 10.73 -5.12 -10.10
CA ALA A 47 10.60 -6.09 -9.02
C ALA A 47 10.15 -7.48 -9.51
N LEU A 48 9.19 -7.52 -10.44
CA LEU A 48 8.70 -8.78 -11.02
C LEU A 48 9.77 -9.55 -11.81
N ARG A 49 10.70 -8.83 -12.43
CA ARG A 49 11.79 -9.43 -13.19
C ARG A 49 13.01 -9.79 -12.34
N SER A 50 13.05 -9.34 -11.10
CA SER A 50 14.17 -9.55 -10.20
C SER A 50 14.14 -10.95 -9.58
N THR A 51 15.33 -11.49 -9.30
CA THR A 51 15.46 -12.72 -8.52
C THR A 51 15.15 -12.44 -7.05
N PRO A 52 14.57 -13.43 -6.30
CA PRO A 52 14.35 -13.28 -4.87
C PRO A 52 15.64 -12.94 -4.11
N ALA A 53 15.54 -12.02 -3.16
CA ALA A 53 16.70 -11.52 -2.39
C ALA A 53 17.17 -12.50 -1.29
N GLY A 54 16.48 -13.62 -1.10
CA GLY A 54 16.81 -14.61 -0.07
C GLY A 54 15.57 -15.15 0.63
N ALA A 55 15.78 -15.83 1.76
CA ALA A 55 14.70 -16.39 2.56
C ALA A 55 13.91 -15.31 3.29
N SER A 56 12.58 -15.56 3.47
CA SER A 56 11.74 -14.68 4.28
C SER A 56 12.16 -14.71 5.75
N LEU A 57 12.17 -13.54 6.37
CA LEU A 57 12.40 -13.37 7.81
C LEU A 57 11.09 -13.12 8.59
N ASP A 58 9.95 -13.50 8.03
CA ASP A 58 8.60 -13.24 8.56
C ASP A 58 8.24 -14.05 9.82
N ALA A 59 9.25 -14.59 10.54
CA ALA A 59 9.05 -15.27 11.81
C ALA A 59 8.76 -14.32 12.98
N LEU A 60 8.82 -13.01 12.75
CA LEU A 60 8.56 -12.00 13.79
C LEU A 60 7.06 -11.77 13.95
N ASP A 61 6.52 -12.06 15.13
CA ASP A 61 5.14 -11.75 15.47
C ASP A 61 5.02 -10.26 15.86
N THR A 62 5.06 -9.39 14.87
CA THR A 62 5.02 -7.94 15.08
C THR A 62 3.64 -7.45 15.49
N PHE A 63 2.57 -8.09 15.00
CA PHE A 63 1.20 -7.67 15.31
C PHE A 63 0.88 -7.76 16.80
N SER A 64 1.28 -8.85 17.48
CA SER A 64 1.05 -9.02 18.91
C SER A 64 1.92 -8.09 19.77
N ARG A 65 2.90 -7.41 19.16
CA ARG A 65 3.86 -6.55 19.84
C ARG A 65 3.66 -5.06 19.56
N LEU A 66 2.58 -4.66 18.90
CA LEU A 66 2.31 -3.26 18.57
C LEU A 66 2.21 -2.37 19.82
N ALA A 67 1.76 -2.90 20.94
CA ALA A 67 1.68 -2.16 22.21
C ALA A 67 3.06 -1.78 22.77
N GLU A 68 4.13 -2.38 22.29
CA GLU A 68 5.51 -2.03 22.67
C GLU A 68 6.01 -0.75 22.00
N ILE A 69 5.32 -0.29 20.93
CA ILE A 69 5.65 0.97 20.26
C ILE A 69 5.18 2.13 21.14
N THR A 70 6.14 2.94 21.59
CA THR A 70 5.88 4.04 22.52
C THR A 70 6.03 5.43 21.88
N VAL A 71 6.59 5.49 20.67
CA VAL A 71 6.78 6.74 19.92
C VAL A 71 5.49 7.18 19.25
N PRO A 72 5.28 8.49 19.04
CA PRO A 72 4.15 8.98 18.24
C PRO A 72 4.13 8.32 16.86
N THR A 73 2.98 7.77 16.48
CA THR A 73 2.85 6.97 15.26
C THR A 73 1.58 7.36 14.50
N LEU A 74 1.72 7.69 13.24
CA LEU A 74 0.61 7.95 12.33
C LEU A 74 0.38 6.72 11.45
N VAL A 75 -0.82 6.16 11.52
CA VAL A 75 -1.27 5.07 10.65
C VAL A 75 -2.26 5.64 9.64
N MET A 76 -1.90 5.63 8.36
CA MET A 76 -2.74 6.11 7.27
C MET A 76 -3.21 4.96 6.40
N TRP A 77 -4.41 5.08 5.86
CA TRP A 77 -4.94 4.15 4.86
C TRP A 77 -5.82 4.89 3.86
N GLY A 78 -5.92 4.36 2.64
CA GLY A 78 -6.76 4.93 1.60
C GLY A 78 -8.20 4.41 1.68
N SER A 79 -9.17 5.28 1.40
CA SER A 79 -10.59 4.89 1.37
C SER A 79 -10.93 3.95 0.20
N PHE A 80 -10.06 3.86 -0.81
CA PHE A 80 -10.19 2.95 -1.95
C PHE A 80 -9.33 1.69 -1.83
N ASP A 81 -8.60 1.52 -0.74
CA ASP A 81 -7.82 0.31 -0.47
C ASP A 81 -8.76 -0.90 -0.22
N PHE A 82 -8.18 -2.09 -0.19
CA PHE A 82 -8.94 -3.30 0.16
C PHE A 82 -9.67 -3.10 1.50
N PRO A 83 -10.95 -3.48 1.59
CA PRO A 83 -11.71 -3.29 2.84
C PRO A 83 -11.04 -3.91 4.07
N HIS A 84 -10.45 -5.09 3.93
CA HIS A 84 -9.74 -5.76 5.03
C HIS A 84 -8.46 -5.04 5.44
N ILE A 85 -7.79 -4.35 4.53
CA ILE A 85 -6.61 -3.52 4.84
C ILE A 85 -7.03 -2.27 5.59
N GLN A 86 -8.11 -1.63 5.17
CA GLN A 86 -8.67 -0.47 5.87
C GLN A 86 -9.04 -0.81 7.32
N GLU A 87 -9.75 -1.92 7.51
CA GLU A 87 -10.15 -2.39 8.83
C GLU A 87 -8.94 -2.71 9.70
N ARG A 88 -7.96 -3.42 9.16
CA ARG A 88 -6.72 -3.75 9.85
C ARG A 88 -5.95 -2.48 10.25
N SER A 89 -5.86 -1.52 9.37
CA SER A 89 -5.16 -0.25 9.63
C SER A 89 -5.82 0.54 10.76
N ARG A 90 -7.15 0.62 10.77
CA ARG A 90 -7.88 1.22 11.89
C ARG A 90 -7.55 0.51 13.20
N HIS A 91 -7.59 -0.83 13.19
CA HIS A 91 -7.30 -1.63 14.38
C HIS A 91 -5.88 -1.43 14.86
N VAL A 92 -4.89 -1.46 13.98
CA VAL A 92 -3.48 -1.21 14.30
C VAL A 92 -3.30 0.14 14.98
N SER A 93 -3.95 1.19 14.49
CA SER A 93 -3.85 2.53 15.07
C SER A 93 -4.33 2.58 16.53
N THR A 94 -5.26 1.69 16.92
CA THR A 94 -5.75 1.60 18.30
C THR A 94 -4.85 0.78 19.22
N LEU A 95 -4.03 -0.11 18.66
CA LEU A 95 -3.13 -0.99 19.43
C LEU A 95 -1.81 -0.31 19.80
N ILE A 96 -1.43 0.74 19.09
CA ILE A 96 -0.23 1.54 19.37
C ILE A 96 -0.63 2.63 20.35
N ARG A 97 0.06 2.70 21.51
CA ARG A 97 -0.29 3.63 22.60
C ARG A 97 -0.39 5.09 22.14
N ALA A 98 0.59 5.57 21.38
CA ALA A 98 0.60 6.91 20.83
C ALA A 98 0.22 6.91 19.33
N GLY A 99 -0.68 6.00 18.96
CA GLY A 99 -1.14 5.83 17.58
C GLY A 99 -2.27 6.79 17.23
N VAL A 100 -2.17 7.37 16.04
CA VAL A 100 -3.22 8.19 15.42
C VAL A 100 -3.59 7.54 14.09
N GLY A 101 -4.87 7.26 13.90
CA GLY A 101 -5.39 6.72 12.64
C GLY A 101 -5.93 7.82 11.74
N GLN A 102 -5.59 7.77 10.46
CA GLN A 102 -6.05 8.74 9.46
C GLN A 102 -6.46 8.06 8.18
N GLU A 103 -7.75 8.13 7.84
CA GLU A 103 -8.23 7.75 6.52
C GLU A 103 -7.90 8.87 5.52
N VAL A 104 -7.38 8.50 4.37
CA VAL A 104 -7.12 9.41 3.25
C VAL A 104 -8.17 9.14 2.18
N SER A 105 -9.03 10.12 1.95
CA SER A 105 -10.14 9.99 1.01
C SER A 105 -9.65 9.96 -0.44
N GLY A 106 -10.24 9.06 -1.23
CA GLY A 106 -10.04 9.04 -2.68
C GLY A 106 -8.72 8.45 -3.16
N VAL A 107 -8.02 7.70 -2.30
CA VAL A 107 -6.77 7.01 -2.64
C VAL A 107 -6.84 5.54 -2.24
N ALA A 108 -6.02 4.72 -2.90
CA ALA A 108 -5.92 3.29 -2.62
C ALA A 108 -4.69 2.96 -1.75
N HIS A 109 -3.95 1.92 -2.10
CA HIS A 109 -2.84 1.38 -1.29
C HIS A 109 -1.55 2.20 -1.39
N LEU A 110 -1.42 3.05 -2.39
CA LEU A 110 -0.24 3.88 -2.65
C LEU A 110 -0.61 5.37 -2.65
N PRO A 111 -1.07 5.91 -1.51
CA PRO A 111 -1.58 7.26 -1.46
C PRO A 111 -0.53 8.33 -1.81
N SER A 112 0.73 8.10 -1.46
CA SER A 112 1.83 9.02 -1.77
C SER A 112 2.11 9.13 -3.28
N LEU A 113 1.80 8.09 -4.05
CA LEU A 113 1.94 8.10 -5.50
C LEU A 113 0.74 8.76 -6.18
N ASP A 114 -0.46 8.53 -5.65
CA ASP A 114 -1.71 9.06 -6.18
C ASP A 114 -1.91 10.55 -5.81
N GLN A 115 -1.71 10.89 -4.54
CA GLN A 115 -1.96 12.23 -3.99
C GLN A 115 -0.75 12.72 -3.17
N PRO A 116 0.42 12.95 -3.81
CA PRO A 116 1.65 13.27 -3.10
C PRO A 116 1.56 14.53 -2.24
N GLU A 117 0.84 15.55 -2.72
CA GLU A 117 0.70 16.83 -2.00
C GLU A 117 -0.16 16.68 -0.73
N ALA A 118 -1.25 15.92 -0.81
CA ALA A 118 -2.11 15.66 0.34
C ALA A 118 -1.36 14.87 1.41
N ILE A 119 -0.59 13.86 1.01
CA ILE A 119 0.22 13.06 1.93
C ILE A 119 1.34 13.89 2.54
N SER A 120 2.02 14.72 1.75
CA SER A 120 3.06 15.62 2.25
C SER A 120 2.52 16.58 3.31
N ARG A 121 1.32 17.11 3.14
CA ARG A 121 0.68 17.98 4.14
C ARG A 121 0.36 17.21 5.42
N LEU A 122 -0.21 16.01 5.32
CA LEU A 122 -0.51 15.18 6.48
C LEU A 122 0.76 14.84 7.27
N LEU A 123 1.85 14.53 6.59
CA LEU A 123 3.13 14.25 7.23
C LEU A 123 3.71 15.50 7.90
N ALA A 124 3.65 16.64 7.24
CA ALA A 124 4.13 17.91 7.80
C ALA A 124 3.34 18.30 9.06
N ASP A 125 2.02 18.10 9.06
CA ASP A 125 1.17 18.39 10.21
C ASP A 125 1.43 17.44 11.39
N PHE A 126 1.84 16.20 11.09
CA PHE A 126 2.14 15.21 12.13
C PHE A 126 3.52 15.42 12.76
N ILE A 127 4.51 15.79 11.97
CA ILE A 127 5.88 16.05 12.45
C ILE A 127 5.90 17.39 13.19
#